data_b8b283668a766df13ec07a88e0efd077
#
_entry.id   b8b283668a766df13ec07a88e0efd077
#
_cell.length_a   1.000
_cell.length_b   1.000
_cell.length_c   1.000
_cell.angle_alpha   90.00
_cell.angle_beta   90.00
_cell.angle_gamma   90.00
#
_symmetry.space_group_name_H-M   'P 1'
#
loop_
_entity.id
_entity.type
_entity.pdbx_description
1 polymer ?
#
loop_
_entity_poly.entity_id
_entity_poly.type
_entity_poly.pdbx_seq_one_letter_code
_entity_poly.pdbx_strand_id
1 'polypeptide(L)'
;MEIAGKVFIVTGGASGLGEGTARMLTAKGATVVIADMQVEKGEAIAKELGGAFVKCDVSQEADGQAVVATALSMGKLMGLVNCAGIAPAEKTIGKNGAHSLAVFSKTVTVNLVGSFNMIRLASEAMAKNEPESTGERGAIISTAS
;
A
#
# COMPACT_ATOMS: atom_id res chain seq x y z
N MET A 1 -9.82 16.84 3.81
CA MET A 1 -10.17 15.42 4.10
C MET A 1 -9.94 15.13 5.59
N GLU A 2 -10.94 14.62 6.29
CA GLU A 2 -10.79 14.11 7.64
C GLU A 2 -10.22 12.69 7.63
N ILE A 3 -9.29 12.41 8.55
CA ILE A 3 -8.66 11.09 8.70
C ILE A 3 -9.45 10.21 9.68
N ALA A 4 -9.96 10.81 10.76
CA ALA A 4 -10.65 10.08 11.82
C ALA A 4 -11.90 9.34 11.28
N GLY A 5 -12.06 8.09 11.73
CA GLY A 5 -13.19 7.23 11.35
C GLY A 5 -13.18 6.75 9.89
N LYS A 6 -12.10 6.97 9.14
CA LYS A 6 -11.94 6.52 7.75
C LYS A 6 -10.98 5.35 7.66
N VAL A 7 -11.07 4.61 6.56
CA VAL A 7 -10.17 3.49 6.28
C VAL A 7 -9.08 3.90 5.30
N PHE A 8 -7.86 3.50 5.59
CA PHE A 8 -6.68 3.72 4.76
C PHE A 8 -5.96 2.41 4.49
N ILE A 9 -5.55 2.21 3.26
CA ILE A 9 -4.65 1.12 2.86
C ILE A 9 -3.22 1.65 2.86
N VAL A 10 -2.30 0.91 3.47
CA VAL A 10 -0.86 1.19 3.43
C VAL A 10 -0.14 -0.03 2.89
N THR A 11 0.38 0.04 1.67
CA THR A 11 1.22 -1.02 1.11
C THR A 11 2.65 -0.90 1.62
N GLY A 12 3.35 -2.02 1.81
CA GLY A 12 4.65 -2.01 2.49
C GLY A 12 4.54 -1.59 3.97
N GLY A 13 3.37 -1.81 4.57
CA GLY A 13 3.03 -1.31 5.91
C GLY A 13 3.67 -2.06 7.07
N ALA A 14 4.38 -3.17 6.81
CA ALA A 14 5.03 -3.96 7.85
C ALA A 14 6.43 -3.45 8.23
N SER A 15 6.92 -2.37 7.64
CA SER A 15 8.25 -1.82 7.96
C SER A 15 8.44 -0.38 7.48
N GLY A 16 9.46 0.29 8.00
CA GLY A 16 9.98 1.56 7.49
C GLY A 16 8.92 2.66 7.37
N LEU A 17 8.87 3.32 6.20
CA LEU A 17 7.95 4.43 5.95
C LEU A 17 6.48 3.98 6.00
N GLY A 18 6.18 2.78 5.51
CA GLY A 18 4.83 2.23 5.55
C GLY A 18 4.33 2.01 6.98
N GLU A 19 5.14 1.39 7.84
CA GLU A 19 4.82 1.21 9.26
C GLU A 19 4.63 2.57 9.96
N GLY A 20 5.56 3.50 9.76
CA GLY A 20 5.46 4.85 10.32
C GLY A 20 4.18 5.57 9.88
N THR A 21 3.79 5.41 8.62
CA THR A 21 2.54 5.95 8.06
C THR A 21 1.32 5.30 8.70
N ALA A 22 1.30 3.98 8.83
CA ALA A 22 0.20 3.25 9.47
C ALA A 22 -0.02 3.72 10.91
N ARG A 23 1.06 3.83 11.68
CA ARG A 23 1.04 4.34 13.06
C ARG A 23 0.50 5.77 13.14
N MET A 24 0.97 6.66 12.27
CA MET A 24 0.53 8.05 12.21
C MET A 24 -0.96 8.17 11.88
N LEU A 25 -1.44 7.41 10.91
CA LEU A 25 -2.86 7.41 10.52
C LEU A 25 -3.73 6.89 11.66
N THR A 26 -3.33 5.79 12.31
CA THR A 26 -4.06 5.25 13.48
C THR A 26 -4.08 6.24 14.65
N ALA A 27 -2.98 6.91 14.92
CA ALA A 27 -2.93 7.95 15.95
C ALA A 27 -3.86 9.15 15.66
N LYS A 28 -4.23 9.35 14.38
CA LYS A 28 -5.23 10.35 13.96
C LYS A 28 -6.66 9.79 13.86
N GLY A 29 -6.88 8.57 14.37
CA GLY A 29 -8.20 7.95 14.44
C GLY A 29 -8.64 7.21 13.16
N ALA A 30 -7.73 6.93 12.24
CA ALA A 30 -8.03 6.07 11.09
C ALA A 30 -8.01 4.59 11.47
N THR A 31 -8.75 3.79 10.71
CA THR A 31 -8.56 2.35 10.63
C THR A 31 -7.60 2.04 9.47
N VAL A 32 -6.59 1.22 9.70
CA VAL A 32 -5.57 0.94 8.69
C VAL A 32 -5.59 -0.53 8.26
N VAL A 33 -5.55 -0.76 6.96
CA VAL A 33 -5.27 -2.07 6.35
C VAL A 33 -3.82 -2.10 5.90
N ILE A 34 -3.03 -2.95 6.52
CA ILE A 34 -1.62 -3.18 6.18
C ILE A 34 -1.54 -4.25 5.10
N ALA A 35 -0.98 -3.91 3.97
CA ALA A 35 -0.72 -4.83 2.86
C ALA A 35 0.79 -5.03 2.70
N ASP A 36 1.29 -6.23 2.98
CA ASP A 36 2.73 -6.53 2.95
C ASP A 36 2.98 -8.02 2.69
N MET A 37 4.18 -8.33 2.22
CA MET A 37 4.64 -9.72 2.07
C MET A 37 5.11 -10.34 3.40
N GLN A 38 5.48 -9.52 4.38
CA GLN A 38 6.00 -9.93 5.68
C GLN A 38 4.86 -10.25 6.65
N VAL A 39 4.38 -11.49 6.62
CA VAL A 39 3.18 -11.91 7.36
C VAL A 39 3.30 -11.66 8.85
N GLU A 40 4.32 -12.22 9.52
CA GLU A 40 4.46 -12.14 10.98
C GLU A 40 4.52 -10.70 11.50
N LYS A 41 5.31 -9.86 10.82
CA LYS A 41 5.41 -8.44 11.19
C LYS A 41 4.12 -7.67 10.92
N GLY A 42 3.54 -7.90 9.73
CA GLY A 42 2.31 -7.22 9.34
C GLY A 42 1.14 -7.54 10.26
N GLU A 43 0.96 -8.82 10.63
CA GLU A 43 -0.05 -9.25 11.59
C GLU A 43 0.16 -8.64 12.98
N ALA A 44 1.42 -8.62 13.47
CA ALA A 44 1.75 -8.03 14.76
C ALA A 44 1.41 -6.54 14.81
N ILE A 45 1.80 -5.77 13.77
CA ILE A 45 1.53 -4.33 13.67
C ILE A 45 0.03 -4.08 13.53
N ALA A 46 -0.66 -4.82 12.66
CA ALA A 46 -2.09 -4.66 12.47
C ALA A 46 -2.87 -4.91 13.78
N LYS A 47 -2.50 -5.96 14.51
CA LYS A 47 -3.08 -6.27 15.83
C LYS A 47 -2.83 -5.14 16.85
N GLU A 48 -1.61 -4.63 16.91
CA GLU A 48 -1.24 -3.51 17.79
C GLU A 48 -2.07 -2.25 17.50
N LEU A 49 -2.27 -1.96 16.20
CA LEU A 49 -2.99 -0.77 15.74
C LEU A 49 -4.52 -0.92 15.70
N GLY A 50 -5.04 -2.12 16.00
CA GLY A 50 -6.48 -2.40 15.87
C GLY A 50 -6.99 -2.36 14.43
N GLY A 51 -6.10 -2.55 13.46
CA GLY A 51 -6.39 -2.60 12.04
C GLY A 51 -6.47 -4.03 11.49
N ALA A 52 -6.30 -4.18 10.18
CA ALA A 52 -6.23 -5.47 9.50
C ALA A 52 -4.90 -5.65 8.77
N PHE A 53 -4.50 -6.91 8.58
CA PHE A 53 -3.39 -7.30 7.73
C PHE A 53 -3.88 -8.17 6.58
N VAL A 54 -3.32 -7.91 5.39
CA VAL A 54 -3.51 -8.76 4.21
C VAL A 54 -2.15 -9.04 3.60
N LYS A 55 -1.78 -10.32 3.49
CA LYS A 55 -0.59 -10.69 2.72
C LYS A 55 -0.80 -10.27 1.27
N CYS A 56 0.11 -9.47 0.74
CA CYS A 56 -0.06 -8.86 -0.58
C CYS A 56 1.26 -8.72 -1.31
N ASP A 57 1.36 -9.35 -2.47
CA ASP A 57 2.24 -8.93 -3.54
C ASP A 57 1.47 -7.91 -4.39
N VAL A 58 1.86 -6.64 -4.31
CA VAL A 58 1.15 -5.54 -4.99
C VAL A 58 1.06 -5.73 -6.51
N SER A 59 1.97 -6.51 -7.10
CA SER A 59 1.97 -6.83 -8.53
C SER A 59 0.94 -7.88 -8.94
N GLN A 60 0.29 -8.54 -7.97
CA GLN A 60 -0.76 -9.53 -8.22
C GLN A 60 -2.14 -8.90 -8.08
N GLU A 61 -2.96 -9.04 -9.12
CA GLU A 61 -4.31 -8.46 -9.13
C GLU A 61 -5.19 -8.99 -8.02
N ALA A 62 -5.18 -10.31 -7.81
CA ALA A 62 -6.01 -10.96 -6.79
C ALA A 62 -5.66 -10.49 -5.37
N ASP A 63 -4.38 -10.29 -5.09
CA ASP A 63 -3.94 -9.79 -3.78
C ASP A 63 -4.41 -8.34 -3.56
N GLY A 64 -4.27 -7.49 -4.57
CA GLY A 64 -4.78 -6.12 -4.51
C GLY A 64 -6.30 -6.05 -4.32
N GLN A 65 -7.05 -6.92 -5.00
CA GLN A 65 -8.50 -7.05 -4.81
C GLN A 65 -8.85 -7.46 -3.38
N ALA A 66 -8.12 -8.41 -2.79
CA ALA A 66 -8.34 -8.85 -1.41
C ALA A 66 -8.08 -7.71 -0.41
N VAL A 67 -7.02 -6.90 -0.63
CA VAL A 67 -6.73 -5.72 0.19
C VAL A 67 -7.87 -4.71 0.15
N VAL A 68 -8.35 -4.36 -1.05
CA VAL A 68 -9.46 -3.39 -1.20
C VAL A 68 -10.76 -3.93 -0.62
N ALA A 69 -11.07 -5.21 -0.83
CA ALA A 69 -12.25 -5.84 -0.24
C ALA A 69 -12.20 -5.81 1.30
N THR A 70 -11.05 -6.11 1.89
CA THR A 70 -10.85 -6.00 3.34
C THR A 70 -11.08 -4.57 3.82
N ALA A 71 -10.52 -3.58 3.14
CA ALA A 71 -10.70 -2.18 3.52
C ALA A 71 -12.18 -1.76 3.46
N LEU A 72 -12.90 -2.15 2.41
CA LEU A 72 -14.33 -1.85 2.27
C LEU A 72 -15.20 -2.51 3.33
N SER A 73 -14.81 -3.69 3.82
CA SER A 73 -15.52 -4.37 4.92
C SER A 73 -15.35 -3.66 6.28
N MET A 74 -14.31 -2.85 6.42
CA MET A 74 -14.00 -2.12 7.66
C MET A 74 -14.58 -0.70 7.70
N GLY A 75 -15.03 -0.17 6.58
CA GLY A 75 -15.64 1.15 6.51
C GLY A 75 -15.38 1.90 5.20
N LYS A 76 -15.51 3.22 5.24
CA LYS A 76 -15.30 4.09 4.09
C LYS A 76 -13.81 4.19 3.74
N LEU A 77 -13.40 3.55 2.65
CA LEU A 77 -12.04 3.67 2.14
C LEU A 77 -11.81 5.10 1.60
N MET A 78 -10.91 5.83 2.22
CA MET A 78 -10.60 7.22 1.89
C MET A 78 -9.15 7.46 1.49
N GLY A 79 -8.28 6.48 1.65
CA GLY A 79 -6.90 6.68 1.25
C GLY A 79 -6.12 5.41 0.92
N LEU A 80 -5.17 5.59 0.00
CA LEU A 80 -4.13 4.62 -0.32
C LEU A 80 -2.77 5.29 -0.19
N VAL A 81 -1.88 4.67 0.58
CA VAL A 81 -0.46 5.08 0.63
C VAL A 81 0.40 3.94 0.10
N ASN A 82 1.02 4.14 -1.06
CA ASN A 82 1.93 3.20 -1.67
C ASN A 82 3.33 3.39 -1.12
N CYS A 83 3.75 2.47 -0.23
CA CYS A 83 5.12 2.38 0.30
C CYS A 83 5.80 1.07 -0.09
N ALA A 84 5.06 0.11 -0.67
CA ALA A 84 5.65 -1.14 -1.15
C ALA A 84 6.62 -0.87 -2.31
N GLY A 85 7.82 -1.40 -2.18
CA GLY A 85 8.84 -1.29 -3.22
C GLY A 85 10.10 -2.06 -2.87
N ILE A 86 10.90 -2.34 -3.88
CA ILE A 86 12.22 -2.97 -3.76
C ILE A 86 13.26 -2.14 -4.49
N ALA A 87 14.48 -2.10 -3.97
CA ALA A 87 15.58 -1.33 -4.55
C ALA A 87 16.90 -2.15 -4.50
N PRO A 88 17.01 -3.22 -5.30
CA PRO A 88 18.26 -3.96 -5.39
C PRO A 88 19.34 -3.05 -6.02
N ALA A 89 20.46 -2.87 -5.29
CA ALA A 89 21.57 -2.04 -5.74
C ALA A 89 22.48 -2.86 -6.65
N GLU A 90 22.38 -2.68 -7.94
CA GLU A 90 23.23 -3.35 -8.93
C GLU A 90 23.66 -2.35 -10.03
N LYS A 91 24.94 -2.41 -10.41
CA LYS A 91 25.49 -1.55 -11.47
C LYS A 91 25.07 -2.09 -12.84
N THR A 92 24.86 -1.19 -13.82
CA THR A 92 24.57 -1.56 -15.21
C THR A 92 25.67 -2.48 -15.78
N ILE A 93 26.94 -2.21 -15.44
CA ILE A 93 28.07 -3.10 -15.69
C ILE A 93 28.81 -3.32 -14.38
N GLY A 94 28.75 -4.53 -13.85
CA GLY A 94 29.42 -4.95 -12.63
C GLY A 94 30.64 -5.84 -12.92
N LYS A 95 31.26 -6.36 -11.87
CA LYS A 95 32.42 -7.28 -11.98
C LYS A 95 32.07 -8.58 -12.70
N ASN A 96 30.81 -9.01 -12.63
CA ASN A 96 30.31 -10.26 -13.20
C ASN A 96 29.59 -10.06 -14.55
N GLY A 97 29.68 -8.88 -15.16
CA GLY A 97 29.05 -8.56 -16.45
C GLY A 97 27.88 -7.57 -16.34
N ALA A 98 26.96 -7.66 -17.28
CA ALA A 98 25.80 -6.77 -17.34
C ALA A 98 24.80 -7.02 -16.22
N HIS A 99 24.06 -5.97 -15.83
CA HIS A 99 22.95 -6.04 -14.89
C HIS A 99 21.94 -7.13 -15.26
N SER A 100 21.46 -7.88 -14.29
CA SER A 100 20.46 -8.92 -14.52
C SER A 100 19.13 -8.30 -15.00
N LEU A 101 18.69 -8.67 -16.21
CA LEU A 101 17.40 -8.24 -16.74
C LEU A 101 16.25 -8.74 -15.85
N ALA A 102 16.37 -9.92 -15.25
CA ALA A 102 15.35 -10.47 -14.34
C ALA A 102 15.19 -9.62 -13.08
N VAL A 103 16.31 -9.15 -12.50
CA VAL A 103 16.29 -8.27 -11.32
C VAL A 103 15.65 -6.93 -11.67
N PHE A 104 16.04 -6.34 -12.81
CA PHE A 104 15.42 -5.10 -13.30
C PHE A 104 13.91 -5.26 -13.54
N SER A 105 13.52 -6.31 -14.28
CA SER A 105 12.10 -6.58 -14.57
C SER A 105 11.28 -6.77 -13.31
N LYS A 106 11.80 -7.50 -12.31
CA LYS A 106 11.14 -7.67 -11.02
C LYS A 106 10.97 -6.32 -10.31
N THR A 107 11.99 -5.48 -10.33
CA THR A 107 11.93 -4.14 -9.71
C THR A 107 10.84 -3.28 -10.34
N VAL A 108 10.80 -3.21 -11.66
CA VAL A 108 9.75 -2.48 -12.39
C VAL A 108 8.36 -3.07 -12.11
N THR A 109 8.25 -4.39 -12.07
CA THR A 109 6.98 -5.08 -11.80
C THR A 109 6.45 -4.72 -10.41
N VAL A 110 7.28 -4.76 -9.38
CA VAL A 110 6.83 -4.40 -8.03
C VAL A 110 6.57 -2.89 -7.92
N ASN A 111 7.54 -2.06 -8.30
CA ASN A 111 7.50 -0.63 -8.00
C ASN A 111 6.55 0.14 -8.91
N LEU A 112 6.46 -0.20 -10.19
CA LEU A 112 5.61 0.51 -11.15
C LEU A 112 4.27 -0.19 -11.35
N VAL A 113 4.30 -1.47 -11.77
CA VAL A 113 3.06 -2.20 -12.05
C VAL A 113 2.27 -2.43 -10.77
N GLY A 114 2.94 -2.79 -9.65
CA GLY A 114 2.30 -2.97 -8.35
C GLY A 114 1.66 -1.69 -7.82
N SER A 115 2.35 -0.55 -7.90
CA SER A 115 1.79 0.74 -7.51
C SER A 115 0.56 1.08 -8.36
N PHE A 116 0.64 0.92 -9.68
CA PHE A 116 -0.51 1.15 -10.57
C PHE A 116 -1.68 0.21 -10.27
N ASN A 117 -1.40 -1.07 -10.01
CA ASN A 117 -2.43 -2.04 -9.64
C ASN A 117 -3.22 -1.59 -8.40
N MET A 118 -2.54 -1.17 -7.36
CA MET A 118 -3.18 -0.66 -6.14
C MET A 118 -3.93 0.66 -6.40
N ILE A 119 -3.35 1.57 -7.18
CA ILE A 119 -3.99 2.85 -7.56
C ILE A 119 -5.32 2.59 -8.26
N ARG A 120 -5.34 1.77 -9.31
CA ARG A 120 -6.56 1.52 -10.09
C ARG A 120 -7.68 0.90 -9.26
N LEU A 121 -7.34 -0.09 -8.40
CA LEU A 121 -8.33 -0.79 -7.57
C LEU A 121 -8.87 0.10 -6.44
N ALA A 122 -8.01 0.84 -5.76
CA ALA A 122 -8.44 1.78 -4.73
C ALA A 122 -9.23 2.96 -5.33
N SER A 123 -8.83 3.46 -6.49
CA SER A 123 -9.57 4.52 -7.20
C SER A 123 -10.98 4.09 -7.58
N GLU A 124 -11.15 2.87 -8.11
CA GLU A 124 -12.46 2.33 -8.44
C GLU A 124 -13.38 2.27 -7.21
N ALA A 125 -12.84 1.87 -6.07
CA ALA A 125 -13.58 1.82 -4.81
C ALA A 125 -13.93 3.23 -4.31
N MET A 126 -12.94 4.13 -4.23
CA MET A 126 -13.12 5.48 -3.72
C MET A 126 -13.98 6.36 -4.61
N ALA A 127 -14.01 6.13 -5.93
CA ALA A 127 -14.89 6.86 -6.85
C ALA A 127 -16.38 6.72 -6.53
N LYS A 128 -16.77 5.65 -5.83
CA LYS A 128 -18.14 5.37 -5.39
C LYS A 128 -18.51 6.09 -4.09
N ASN A 129 -17.56 6.72 -3.42
CA ASN A 129 -17.83 7.49 -2.20
C ASN A 129 -18.65 8.76 -2.53
N GLU A 130 -19.52 9.13 -1.61
CA GLU A 130 -20.00 10.52 -1.59
C GLU A 130 -18.83 11.46 -1.31
N PRO A 131 -18.73 12.58 -2.02
CA PRO A 131 -17.65 13.53 -1.83
C PRO A 131 -17.68 14.13 -0.41
N GLU A 132 -16.53 14.39 0.16
CA GLU A 132 -16.40 15.14 1.41
C GLU A 132 -16.75 16.63 1.17
N SER A 133 -16.84 17.42 2.23
CA SER A 133 -17.19 18.85 2.14
C SER A 133 -16.25 19.67 1.26
N THR A 134 -15.02 19.21 1.06
CA THR A 134 -13.99 19.81 0.22
C THR A 134 -13.95 19.22 -1.21
N GLY A 135 -14.89 18.29 -1.52
CA GLY A 135 -15.13 17.75 -2.86
C GLY A 135 -14.35 16.47 -3.21
N GLU A 136 -13.40 16.04 -2.37
CA GLU A 136 -12.66 14.81 -2.61
C GLU A 136 -13.45 13.55 -2.23
N ARG A 137 -13.20 12.45 -2.93
CA ARG A 137 -13.74 11.11 -2.66
C ARG A 137 -12.71 10.17 -2.04
N GLY A 138 -11.47 10.60 -1.98
CA GLY A 138 -10.33 9.90 -1.43
C GLY A 138 -9.02 10.53 -1.85
N ALA A 139 -7.90 10.03 -1.31
CA ALA A 139 -6.57 10.49 -1.65
C ALA A 139 -5.62 9.31 -1.90
N ILE A 140 -4.70 9.48 -2.83
CA ILE A 140 -3.65 8.52 -3.13
C ILE A 140 -2.31 9.20 -2.98
N ILE A 141 -1.43 8.58 -2.22
CA ILE A 141 -0.06 9.06 -1.99
C ILE A 141 0.88 7.92 -2.39
N SER A 142 1.89 8.24 -3.18
CA SER A 142 2.96 7.30 -3.51
C SER A 142 4.29 7.85 -3.04
N THR A 143 5.06 7.03 -2.35
CA THR A 143 6.45 7.35 -2.04
C THR A 143 7.29 7.21 -3.29
N ALA A 144 8.20 8.15 -3.50
CA ALA A 144 9.13 8.17 -4.61
C ALA A 144 10.54 8.49 -4.12
N SER A 145 11.55 8.05 -4.85
CA SER A 145 12.96 8.35 -4.58
C SER A 145 13.73 8.62 -5.88
#